data_38325f95d93ad2080624ced59ff2ee0b
#
_entry.id   38325f95d93ad2080624ced59ff2ee0b
#
_cell.length_a   1.000
_cell.length_b   1.000
_cell.length_c   1.000
_cell.angle_alpha   90.00
_cell.angle_beta   90.00
_cell.angle_gamma   90.00
#
_symmetry.space_group_name_H-M   'P 1'
#
loop_
_entity.id
_entity.type
_entity.pdbx_description
1 polymer ?
#
loop_
_entity_poly.entity_id
_entity_poly.type
_entity_poly.pdbx_seq_one_letter_code
_entity_poly.pdbx_strand_id
1 'polypeptide(L)'
;MINAEKTEIAAEWKKIQKEKALEMAQRCLKVYLYVLNRDYGFGKKRLTDFYNRCGEFMKTSDDNEVFWEQLDKVIIDTYGFSELGRDYTDRGKAIR
;
A
#
# COMPACT_ATOMS: atom_id res chain seq x y z
N MET A 1 18.50 16.58 -27.48
CA MET A 1 19.63 15.92 -26.89
C MET A 1 19.65 15.90 -25.40
N ILE A 2 19.67 17.04 -24.78
CA ILE A 2 19.56 17.14 -23.32
C ILE A 2 18.30 16.45 -22.84
N ASN A 3 17.23 16.51 -23.62
CA ASN A 3 15.94 15.90 -23.25
C ASN A 3 15.97 14.36 -23.24
N ALA A 4 16.77 13.76 -24.15
CA ALA A 4 16.88 12.31 -24.18
C ALA A 4 17.61 11.78 -22.95
N GLU A 5 18.70 12.43 -22.55
CA GLU A 5 19.46 12.05 -21.35
C GLU A 5 18.61 12.20 -20.09
N LYS A 6 17.88 13.31 -19.97
CA LYS A 6 16.98 13.55 -18.84
C LYS A 6 15.88 12.50 -18.77
N THR A 7 15.37 12.08 -19.93
CA THR A 7 14.34 11.06 -20.00
C THR A 7 14.85 9.72 -19.54
N GLU A 8 16.06 9.33 -19.95
CA GLU A 8 16.69 8.09 -19.52
C GLU A 8 16.95 8.07 -18.02
N ILE A 9 17.49 9.15 -17.49
CA ILE A 9 17.75 9.28 -16.05
C ILE A 9 16.44 9.21 -15.27
N ALA A 10 15.41 9.91 -15.71
CA ALA A 10 14.10 9.89 -15.06
C ALA A 10 13.48 8.51 -15.07
N ALA A 11 13.60 7.78 -16.18
CA ALA A 11 13.10 6.41 -16.29
C ALA A 11 13.83 5.47 -15.33
N GLU A 12 15.15 5.63 -15.20
CA GLU A 12 15.95 4.84 -14.28
C GLU A 12 15.58 5.10 -12.82
N TRP A 13 15.41 6.37 -12.44
CA TRP A 13 14.96 6.74 -11.09
C TRP A 13 13.59 6.15 -10.76
N LYS A 14 12.65 6.22 -11.70
CA LYS A 14 11.32 5.62 -11.52
C LYS A 14 11.41 4.12 -11.30
N LYS A 15 12.26 3.45 -12.05
CA LYS A 15 12.47 2.00 -11.93
C LYS A 15 13.01 1.65 -10.54
N ILE A 16 14.02 2.37 -10.08
CA ILE A 16 14.62 2.17 -8.75
C ILE A 16 13.59 2.41 -7.65
N GLN A 17 12.82 3.48 -7.75
CA GLN A 17 11.76 3.77 -6.77
C GLN A 17 10.70 2.67 -6.74
N LYS A 18 10.32 2.17 -7.89
CA LYS A 18 9.33 1.11 -8.00
C LYS A 18 9.85 -0.20 -7.37
N GLU A 19 11.10 -0.55 -7.62
CA GLU A 19 11.72 -1.74 -7.04
C GLU A 19 11.82 -1.63 -5.52
N LYS A 20 12.21 -0.47 -5.00
CA LYS A 20 12.29 -0.22 -3.56
C LYS A 20 10.92 -0.24 -2.91
N ALA A 21 9.92 0.32 -3.55
CA ALA A 21 8.56 0.30 -3.04
C ALA A 21 8.04 -1.13 -2.94
N LEU A 22 8.30 -1.96 -3.94
CA LEU A 22 7.92 -3.36 -3.92
C LEU A 22 8.62 -4.12 -2.79
N GLU A 23 9.91 -3.89 -2.61
CA GLU A 23 10.69 -4.51 -1.54
C GLU A 23 10.14 -4.13 -0.17
N MET A 24 9.82 -2.87 0.05
CA MET A 24 9.23 -2.41 1.30
C MET A 24 7.86 -3.02 1.53
N ALA A 25 7.04 -3.10 0.50
CA ALA A 25 5.73 -3.73 0.60
C ALA A 25 5.84 -5.21 0.99
N GLN A 26 6.79 -5.92 0.41
CA GLN A 26 7.04 -7.32 0.74
C GLN A 26 7.49 -7.49 2.19
N ARG A 27 8.36 -6.61 2.67
CA ARG A 27 8.83 -6.63 4.05
C ARG A 27 7.70 -6.34 5.03
N CYS A 28 6.89 -5.35 4.76
CA CYS A 28 5.73 -5.02 5.59
C CYS A 28 4.77 -6.21 5.67
N LEU A 29 4.51 -6.84 4.54
CA LEU A 29 3.61 -7.99 4.49
C LEU A 29 4.16 -9.17 5.30
N LYS A 30 5.47 -9.41 5.26
CA LYS A 30 6.10 -10.44 6.09
C LYS A 30 5.91 -10.16 7.58
N VAL A 31 6.07 -8.90 7.99
CA VAL A 31 5.85 -8.50 9.38
C VAL A 31 4.41 -8.74 9.78
N TYR A 32 3.45 -8.34 8.94
CA TYR A 32 2.03 -8.53 9.22
C TYR A 32 1.68 -10.00 9.38
N LEU A 33 2.17 -10.85 8.48
CA LEU A 33 1.93 -12.29 8.55
C LEU A 33 2.56 -12.90 9.80
N TYR A 34 3.75 -12.45 10.16
CA TYR A 34 4.45 -12.92 11.35
C TYR A 34 3.67 -12.58 12.62
N VAL A 35 3.18 -11.36 12.74
CA VAL A 35 2.38 -10.92 13.89
C VAL A 35 1.09 -11.71 13.99
N LEU A 36 0.40 -11.92 12.86
CA LEU A 36 -0.83 -12.72 12.84
C LEU A 36 -0.57 -14.17 13.31
N ASN A 37 0.56 -14.74 12.91
CA ASN A 37 0.91 -16.07 13.34
C ASN A 37 1.26 -16.12 14.84
N ARG A 38 2.16 -15.24 15.28
CA ARG A 38 2.67 -15.26 16.65
C ARG A 38 1.63 -14.83 17.67
N ASP A 39 0.95 -13.71 17.42
CA ASP A 39 0.10 -13.08 18.42
C ASP A 39 -1.38 -13.44 18.30
N TYR A 40 -1.82 -13.81 17.10
CA TYR A 40 -3.24 -14.13 16.83
C TYR A 40 -3.47 -15.60 16.49
N GLY A 41 -2.42 -16.41 16.47
CA GLY A 41 -2.55 -17.85 16.28
C GLY A 41 -2.93 -18.29 14.87
N PHE A 42 -2.68 -17.45 13.84
CA PHE A 42 -3.00 -17.81 12.47
C PHE A 42 -2.05 -18.90 11.96
N GLY A 43 -2.62 -20.01 11.49
CA GLY A 43 -1.86 -21.05 10.81
C GLY A 43 -1.78 -20.80 9.31
N LYS A 44 -1.24 -21.77 8.59
CA LYS A 44 -1.00 -21.65 7.14
C LYS A 44 -2.25 -21.23 6.36
N LYS A 45 -3.40 -21.83 6.65
CA LYS A 45 -4.63 -21.56 5.93
C LYS A 45 -5.08 -20.11 6.10
N ARG A 46 -5.11 -19.62 7.34
CA ARG A 46 -5.53 -18.25 7.63
C ARG A 46 -4.55 -17.22 7.09
N LEU A 47 -3.25 -17.51 7.16
CA LEU A 47 -2.23 -16.64 6.59
C LEU A 47 -2.37 -16.56 5.07
N THR A 48 -2.62 -17.69 4.43
CA THR A 48 -2.83 -17.74 2.97
C THR A 48 -4.08 -16.96 2.58
N ASP A 49 -5.16 -17.13 3.31
CA ASP A 49 -6.41 -16.40 3.05
C ASP A 49 -6.20 -14.89 3.21
N PHE A 50 -5.50 -14.48 4.26
CA PHE A 50 -5.17 -13.08 4.51
C PHE A 50 -4.33 -12.50 3.38
N TYR A 51 -3.28 -13.22 2.99
CA TYR A 51 -2.39 -12.80 1.90
C TYR A 51 -3.17 -12.62 0.59
N ASN A 52 -4.02 -13.58 0.26
CA ASN A 52 -4.82 -13.52 -0.97
C ASN A 52 -5.80 -12.35 -0.96
N ARG A 53 -6.44 -12.08 0.17
CA ARG A 53 -7.35 -10.95 0.29
C ARG A 53 -6.63 -9.62 0.14
N CYS A 54 -5.45 -9.49 0.74
CA CYS A 54 -4.63 -8.29 0.55
C CYS A 54 -4.30 -8.09 -0.93
N GLY A 55 -3.95 -9.18 -1.63
CA GLY A 55 -3.66 -9.12 -3.05
C GLY A 55 -4.85 -8.68 -3.88
N GLU A 56 -6.04 -9.17 -3.55
CA GLU A 56 -7.28 -8.76 -4.23
C GLU A 56 -7.56 -7.27 -4.04
N PHE A 57 -7.44 -6.77 -2.81
CA PHE A 57 -7.64 -5.36 -2.52
C PHE A 57 -6.60 -4.49 -3.23
N MET A 58 -5.36 -4.93 -3.27
CA MET A 58 -4.31 -4.17 -3.97
C MET A 58 -4.57 -4.09 -5.47
N LYS A 59 -5.14 -5.13 -6.07
CA LYS A 59 -5.51 -5.09 -7.49
C LYS A 59 -6.63 -4.09 -7.76
N THR A 60 -7.60 -3.99 -6.85
CA THR A 60 -8.72 -3.07 -7.02
C THR A 60 -8.37 -1.64 -6.63
N SER A 61 -7.24 -1.43 -5.95
CA SER A 61 -6.84 -0.11 -5.46
C SER A 61 -6.26 0.81 -6.53
N ASP A 62 -5.79 0.24 -7.66
CA ASP A 62 -5.23 1.04 -8.73
C ASP A 62 -6.30 1.98 -9.30
N ASP A 63 -6.03 3.29 -9.25
CA ASP A 63 -6.93 4.33 -9.76
C ASP A 63 -8.33 4.34 -9.15
N ASN A 64 -8.53 3.70 -8.00
CA ASN A 64 -9.83 3.66 -7.34
C ASN A 64 -9.85 4.61 -6.15
N GLU A 65 -10.27 5.85 -6.38
CA GLU A 65 -10.35 6.87 -5.35
C GLU A 65 -11.33 6.49 -4.22
N VAL A 66 -12.44 5.86 -4.58
CA VAL A 66 -13.46 5.43 -3.61
C VAL A 66 -12.87 4.44 -2.63
N PHE A 67 -12.04 3.52 -3.11
CA PHE A 67 -11.40 2.52 -2.27
C PHE A 67 -10.51 3.19 -1.21
N TRP A 68 -9.64 4.11 -1.61
CA TRP A 68 -8.73 4.79 -0.69
C TRP A 68 -9.48 5.70 0.28
N GLU A 69 -10.52 6.38 -0.19
CA GLU A 69 -11.38 7.19 0.68
C GLU A 69 -12.05 6.32 1.74
N GLN A 70 -12.52 5.14 1.35
CA GLN A 70 -13.15 4.20 2.29
C GLN A 70 -12.15 3.71 3.33
N LEU A 71 -10.92 3.43 2.94
CA LEU A 71 -9.86 3.05 3.87
C LEU A 71 -9.58 4.17 4.88
N ASP A 72 -9.51 5.41 4.43
CA ASP A 72 -9.31 6.55 5.32
C ASP A 72 -10.43 6.64 6.34
N LYS A 73 -11.67 6.45 5.93
CA LYS A 73 -12.83 6.49 6.84
C LYS A 73 -12.76 5.40 7.89
N VAL A 74 -12.44 4.19 7.50
CA VAL A 74 -12.41 3.06 8.44
C VAL A 74 -11.18 3.13 9.34
N ILE A 75 -10.00 3.25 8.75
CA ILE A 75 -8.74 3.11 9.49
C ILE A 75 -8.44 4.36 10.30
N ILE A 76 -8.63 5.53 9.73
CA ILE A 76 -8.28 6.79 10.39
C ILE A 76 -9.45 7.33 11.19
N ASP A 77 -10.61 7.51 10.56
CA ASP A 77 -11.74 8.17 11.25
C ASP A 77 -12.40 7.27 12.28
N THR A 78 -12.58 5.99 11.98
CA THR A 78 -13.23 5.08 12.92
C THR A 78 -12.27 4.56 14.00
N TYR A 79 -11.06 4.15 13.60
CA TYR A 79 -10.13 3.50 14.52
C TYR A 79 -8.94 4.37 14.95
N GLY A 80 -8.83 5.59 14.42
CA GLY A 80 -7.89 6.59 14.94
C GLY A 80 -6.43 6.45 14.54
N PHE A 81 -6.13 5.72 13.47
CA PHE A 81 -4.75 5.56 12.99
C PHE A 81 -4.30 6.77 12.16
N SER A 82 -4.32 7.94 12.77
CA SER A 82 -3.98 9.20 12.09
C SER A 82 -2.52 9.26 11.64
N GLU A 83 -1.63 8.50 12.28
CA GLU A 83 -0.22 8.42 11.92
C GLU A 83 0.03 7.82 10.55
N LEU A 84 -0.93 7.09 10.00
CA LEU A 84 -0.80 6.51 8.66
C LEU A 84 -1.02 7.53 7.54
N GLY A 85 -1.58 8.70 7.89
CA GLY A 85 -1.81 9.75 6.92
C GLY A 85 -2.98 9.47 5.99
N ARG A 86 -3.71 10.53 5.64
CA ARG A 86 -4.84 10.40 4.72
C ARG A 86 -4.39 10.42 3.28
N ASP A 87 -5.04 9.63 2.44
CA ASP A 87 -4.84 9.69 1.00
C ASP A 87 -5.69 10.80 0.37
N TYR A 88 -6.84 11.14 1.02
CA TYR A 88 -7.76 12.15 0.52
C TYR A 88 -8.17 13.10 1.63
N THR A 89 -8.45 14.36 1.26
CA THR A 89 -9.01 15.35 2.18
C THR A 89 -10.50 15.07 2.40
N ASP A 90 -11.10 15.73 3.41
CA ASP A 90 -12.53 15.63 3.66
C ASP A 90 -13.38 16.08 2.47
N ARG A 91 -12.78 16.82 1.53
CA ARG A 91 -13.44 17.29 0.31
C ARG A 91 -13.21 16.37 -0.88
N GLY A 92 -12.62 15.21 -0.67
CA GLY A 92 -12.37 14.24 -1.72
C GLY A 92 -11.17 14.55 -2.61
N LYS A 93 -10.29 15.46 -2.19
CA LYS A 93 -9.08 15.79 -2.96
C LYS A 93 -7.92 14.93 -2.51
N ALA A 94 -7.16 14.41 -3.46
CA ALA A 94 -5.98 13.62 -3.17
C ALA A 94 -4.92 14.47 -2.45
N ILE A 95 -4.35 13.93 -1.37
CA ILE A 95 -3.28 14.55 -0.60
C ILE A 95 -1.93 14.13 -1.16
N ARG A 96 -1.86 12.92 -1.71
CA ARG A 96 -0.64 12.33 -2.24
C ARG A 96 -0.70 12.13 -3.73
#